data_e0a6562caadfe4fb568120f0ece9f5a9
#
_entry.id   e0a6562caadfe4fb568120f0ece9f5a9
#
_cell.length_a   1.000
_cell.length_b   1.000
_cell.length_c   1.000
_cell.angle_alpha   90.00
_cell.angle_beta   90.00
_cell.angle_gamma   90.00
#
_symmetry.space_group_name_H-M   'P 1'
#
loop_
_entity.id
_entity.type
_entity.pdbx_description
1 polymer ?
#
loop_
_entity_poly.entity_id
_entity_poly.type
_entity_poly.pdbx_seq_one_letter_code
_entity_poly.pdbx_strand_id
1 'polypeptide(L)'
;MDYRDSVDLSGSHTQRASGGGGGGRMALGGGIGGLVLMLLVVFVGPRLGINVSDLLGSGSSQDTQPAVQGSDLDHCKQKDVNVNTNRECRWLLYEKVLQDYWSKTKPNYRYATVKLFSGTISTACGVGQTEMGPFYCSGDSTVYIDD
;
A
#
# COMPACT_ATOMS: atom_id res chain seq x y z
N MET A 1 -23.50 2.88 17.89
CA MET A 1 -24.25 2.29 16.78
C MET A 1 -23.76 0.87 16.61
N ASP A 2 -24.68 -0.10 16.69
CA ASP A 2 -24.33 -1.48 16.42
C ASP A 2 -24.70 -1.82 14.99
N TYR A 3 -23.73 -2.34 14.25
CA TYR A 3 -23.93 -2.86 12.91
C TYR A 3 -24.34 -4.35 12.99
N ARG A 4 -24.95 -4.85 11.94
CA ARG A 4 -25.26 -6.29 11.86
C ARG A 4 -23.98 -7.11 11.99
N ASP A 5 -24.03 -8.19 12.75
CA ASP A 5 -22.87 -9.02 13.07
C ASP A 5 -22.29 -9.76 11.86
N SER A 6 -23.01 -9.81 10.72
CA SER A 6 -22.54 -10.41 9.49
C SER A 6 -22.85 -9.52 8.31
N VAL A 7 -21.83 -8.90 7.73
CA VAL A 7 -21.92 -8.10 6.51
C VAL A 7 -20.99 -8.67 5.47
N ASP A 8 -21.50 -8.86 4.26
CA ASP A 8 -20.66 -9.27 3.12
C ASP A 8 -19.89 -8.06 2.57
N LEU A 9 -18.60 -8.01 2.80
CA LEU A 9 -17.68 -6.97 2.34
C LEU A 9 -16.87 -7.37 1.10
N SER A 10 -17.17 -8.52 0.48
CA SER A 10 -16.41 -9.06 -0.66
C SER A 10 -16.37 -8.16 -1.88
N GLY A 11 -17.32 -7.25 -2.04
CA GLY A 11 -17.38 -6.28 -3.14
C GLY A 11 -16.75 -4.93 -2.83
N SER A 12 -16.05 -4.75 -1.72
CA SER A 12 -15.40 -3.49 -1.37
C SER A 12 -14.16 -3.21 -2.23
N HIS A 13 -13.99 -1.96 -2.65
CA HIS A 13 -12.84 -1.45 -3.38
C HIS A 13 -11.81 -0.78 -2.45
N THR A 14 -11.92 -1.00 -1.14
CA THR A 14 -10.99 -0.49 -0.15
C THR A 14 -9.69 -1.32 -0.16
N GLN A 15 -8.57 -0.63 -0.14
CA GLN A 15 -7.22 -1.21 -0.11
C GLN A 15 -6.40 -0.53 1.00
N ARG A 16 -5.45 -1.27 1.58
CA ARG A 16 -4.42 -0.64 2.40
C ARG A 16 -3.26 -0.22 1.51
N ALA A 17 -2.93 1.06 1.54
CA ALA A 17 -1.72 1.52 0.90
C ALA A 17 -0.53 1.09 1.76
N SER A 18 0.41 0.37 1.15
CA SER A 18 1.72 0.15 1.76
C SER A 18 2.37 1.51 1.95
N GLY A 19 2.46 1.97 3.19
CA GLY A 19 3.17 3.19 3.53
C GLY A 19 4.59 3.06 3.04
N GLY A 20 4.93 3.80 2.00
CA GLY A 20 6.29 3.99 1.58
C GLY A 20 6.99 4.81 2.65
N GLY A 21 7.39 4.17 3.74
CA GLY A 21 8.43 4.72 4.59
C GLY A 21 9.59 5.04 3.66
N GLY A 22 9.98 6.31 3.60
CA GLY A 22 11.06 6.81 2.77
C GLY A 22 12.42 6.23 3.17
N GLY A 23 12.60 4.93 2.94
CA GLY A 23 13.87 4.31 2.72
C GLY A 23 14.13 4.44 1.23
N GLY A 24 14.99 5.39 0.86
CA GLY A 24 15.47 5.53 -0.49
C GLY A 24 16.01 4.17 -0.95
N ARG A 25 15.15 3.39 -1.61
CA ARG A 25 15.64 2.47 -2.60
C ARG A 25 16.27 3.41 -3.63
N MET A 26 17.58 3.58 -3.49
CA MET A 26 18.39 3.84 -4.68
C MET A 26 17.93 2.78 -5.67
N ALA A 27 17.01 3.14 -6.55
CA ALA A 27 16.94 2.49 -7.83
C ALA A 27 18.36 2.65 -8.35
N LEU A 28 19.12 1.57 -8.26
CA LEU A 28 20.28 1.36 -9.11
C LEU A 28 19.67 1.40 -10.51
N GLY A 29 19.48 2.62 -10.99
CA GLY A 29 19.01 2.90 -12.32
C GLY A 29 19.90 2.09 -13.24
N GLY A 30 19.30 1.20 -14.02
CA GLY A 30 19.95 0.47 -15.08
C GLY A 30 20.46 1.42 -16.16
N GLY A 31 21.35 2.32 -15.79
CA GLY A 31 22.14 3.16 -16.67
C GLY A 31 23.56 2.67 -16.68
N ILE A 32 24.29 3.07 -17.68
CA ILE A 32 25.72 2.77 -17.90
C ILE A 32 26.56 2.88 -16.61
N GLY A 33 26.18 3.78 -15.68
CA GLY A 33 26.83 3.94 -14.38
C GLY A 33 26.69 2.73 -13.44
N GLY A 34 25.55 2.01 -13.45
CA GLY A 34 25.35 0.82 -12.63
C GLY A 34 26.19 -0.37 -13.12
N LEU A 35 26.31 -0.52 -14.44
CA LEU A 35 27.17 -1.54 -15.05
C LEU A 35 28.66 -1.28 -14.76
N VAL A 36 29.09 -0.03 -14.83
CA VAL A 36 30.48 0.34 -14.52
C VAL A 36 30.82 0.08 -13.05
N LEU A 37 29.90 0.42 -12.15
CA LEU A 37 30.05 0.17 -10.72
C LEU A 37 30.10 -1.34 -10.42
N MET A 38 29.23 -2.14 -11.05
CA MET A 38 29.23 -3.58 -10.90
C MET A 38 30.54 -4.22 -11.44
N LEU A 39 31.04 -3.75 -12.57
CA LEU A 39 32.31 -4.20 -13.12
C LEU A 39 33.49 -3.83 -12.21
N LEU A 40 33.48 -2.63 -11.61
CA LEU A 40 34.50 -2.23 -10.66
C LEU A 40 34.49 -3.10 -9.40
N VAL A 41 33.33 -3.43 -8.87
CA VAL A 41 33.20 -4.31 -7.70
C VAL A 41 33.66 -5.72 -8.01
N VAL A 42 33.35 -6.26 -9.20
CA VAL A 42 33.76 -7.62 -9.61
C VAL A 42 35.25 -7.70 -9.93
N PHE A 43 35.85 -6.69 -10.57
CA PHE A 43 37.25 -6.71 -10.99
C PHE A 43 38.24 -6.22 -9.94
N VAL A 44 37.85 -5.22 -9.15
CA VAL A 44 38.72 -4.58 -8.15
C VAL A 44 38.44 -5.08 -6.74
N GLY A 45 37.21 -5.54 -6.48
CA GLY A 45 36.77 -6.06 -5.17
C GLY A 45 37.67 -7.15 -4.60
N PRO A 46 38.04 -8.18 -5.37
CA PRO A 46 38.95 -9.23 -4.89
C PRO A 46 40.35 -8.75 -4.47
N ARG A 47 40.84 -7.67 -5.07
CA ARG A 47 42.13 -7.09 -4.72
C ARG A 47 42.08 -6.20 -3.47
N LEU A 48 40.89 -5.70 -3.09
CA LEU A 48 40.66 -4.91 -1.89
C LEU A 48 40.08 -5.74 -0.76
N GLY A 49 39.97 -7.08 -0.90
CA GLY A 49 39.45 -7.97 0.12
C GLY A 49 37.91 -7.87 0.30
N ILE A 50 37.22 -7.22 -0.62
CA ILE A 50 35.75 -7.09 -0.59
C ILE A 50 35.17 -8.27 -1.35
N ASN A 51 34.61 -9.24 -0.63
CA ASN A 51 33.89 -10.35 -1.24
C ASN A 51 32.48 -9.87 -1.64
N VAL A 52 32.18 -9.99 -2.94
CA VAL A 52 30.83 -9.67 -3.48
C VAL A 52 29.74 -10.49 -2.77
N SER A 53 30.09 -11.67 -2.27
CA SER A 53 29.20 -12.52 -1.47
C SER A 53 28.80 -11.86 -0.14
N ASP A 54 29.69 -11.09 0.48
CA ASP A 54 29.40 -10.37 1.72
C ASP A 54 28.52 -9.15 1.46
N LEU A 55 28.68 -8.51 0.30
CA LEU A 55 27.84 -7.36 -0.07
C LEU A 55 26.44 -7.78 -0.51
N LEU A 56 26.32 -8.96 -1.16
CA LEU A 56 25.04 -9.55 -1.54
C LEU A 56 24.45 -10.43 -0.43
N GLY A 57 25.28 -11.00 0.45
CA GLY A 57 24.88 -11.89 1.53
C GLY A 57 24.60 -11.19 2.86
N SER A 58 25.08 -9.97 3.08
CA SER A 58 24.78 -9.20 4.30
C SER A 58 23.38 -8.57 4.32
N GLY A 59 22.56 -8.85 3.32
CA GLY A 59 21.14 -8.47 3.25
C GLY A 59 20.17 -9.56 3.69
N SER A 60 20.65 -10.70 4.18
CA SER A 60 19.76 -11.81 4.56
C SER A 60 20.08 -12.33 5.95
N SER A 61 19.66 -11.62 6.94
CA SER A 61 19.24 -12.15 8.24
C SER A 61 18.64 -11.02 9.03
N GLN A 62 17.38 -10.79 8.87
CA GLN A 62 16.42 -10.50 9.93
C GLN A 62 15.12 -10.02 9.32
N ASP A 63 14.11 -10.80 9.62
CA ASP A 63 12.70 -10.46 9.41
C ASP A 63 12.37 -9.96 8.00
N THR A 64 12.33 -10.92 7.09
CA THR A 64 11.45 -10.82 5.96
C THR A 64 10.03 -10.83 6.50
N GLN A 65 9.60 -9.71 7.09
CA GLN A 65 8.20 -9.39 7.03
C GLN A 65 7.90 -9.31 5.53
N PRO A 66 7.04 -10.19 5.02
CA PRO A 66 6.64 -10.09 3.63
C PRO A 66 6.15 -8.67 3.44
N ALA A 67 6.66 -7.97 2.44
CA ALA A 67 6.06 -6.73 1.99
C ALA A 67 4.58 -7.03 1.81
N VAL A 68 3.75 -6.55 2.72
CA VAL A 68 2.32 -6.76 2.71
C VAL A 68 1.79 -6.00 1.50
N GLN A 69 1.81 -6.70 0.38
CA GLN A 69 1.23 -6.23 -0.85
C GLN A 69 -0.29 -6.34 -0.68
N GLY A 70 -0.97 -5.23 -0.47
CA GLY A 70 -2.39 -5.04 -0.79
C GLY A 70 -3.44 -5.98 -0.18
N SER A 71 -3.04 -7.03 0.54
CA SER A 71 -3.91 -8.10 1.03
C SER A 71 -4.29 -7.98 2.51
N ASP A 72 -3.84 -6.94 3.18
CA ASP A 72 -4.00 -6.79 4.64
C ASP A 72 -5.47 -6.63 5.08
N LEU A 73 -6.37 -6.31 4.15
CA LEU A 73 -7.81 -6.21 4.40
C LEU A 73 -8.62 -7.43 3.96
N ASP A 74 -7.97 -8.52 3.55
CA ASP A 74 -8.68 -9.73 3.11
C ASP A 74 -9.42 -10.42 4.27
N HIS A 75 -8.93 -10.26 5.50
CA HIS A 75 -9.64 -10.72 6.68
C HIS A 75 -11.00 -10.02 6.85
N CYS A 76 -11.15 -8.78 6.39
CA CYS A 76 -12.40 -8.04 6.41
C CYS A 76 -13.44 -8.57 5.41
N LYS A 77 -13.02 -9.32 4.39
CA LYS A 77 -13.90 -9.89 3.37
C LYS A 77 -14.42 -11.28 3.73
N GLN A 78 -14.04 -11.80 4.89
CA GLN A 78 -14.54 -13.07 5.41
C GLN A 78 -15.98 -12.91 5.90
N LYS A 79 -16.77 -14.00 5.81
CA LYS A 79 -18.21 -13.98 6.10
C LYS A 79 -18.59 -13.63 7.54
N ASP A 80 -17.67 -13.87 8.48
CA ASP A 80 -17.93 -13.74 9.91
C ASP A 80 -17.20 -12.56 10.55
N VAL A 81 -16.82 -11.56 9.75
CA VAL A 81 -16.11 -10.38 10.26
C VAL A 81 -17.04 -9.49 11.08
N ASN A 82 -16.65 -9.22 12.32
CA ASN A 82 -17.38 -8.29 13.18
C ASN A 82 -16.87 -6.86 12.97
N VAL A 83 -17.63 -6.06 12.21
CA VAL A 83 -17.31 -4.66 11.92
C VAL A 83 -17.45 -3.74 13.15
N ASN A 84 -18.12 -4.21 14.21
CA ASN A 84 -18.24 -3.44 15.46
C ASN A 84 -16.93 -3.40 16.24
N THR A 85 -16.12 -4.44 16.14
CA THR A 85 -14.83 -4.56 16.82
C THR A 85 -13.64 -4.17 15.94
N ASN A 86 -13.76 -4.28 14.61
CA ASN A 86 -12.70 -3.99 13.66
C ASN A 86 -12.92 -2.64 12.98
N ARG A 87 -12.15 -1.63 13.39
CA ARG A 87 -12.24 -0.27 12.84
C ARG A 87 -11.95 -0.22 11.33
N GLU A 88 -10.91 -0.90 10.88
CA GLU A 88 -10.53 -0.94 9.48
C GLU A 88 -11.61 -1.61 8.60
N CYS A 89 -12.26 -2.68 9.09
CA CYS A 89 -13.34 -3.33 8.36
C CYS A 89 -14.60 -2.45 8.26
N ARG A 90 -14.77 -1.48 9.18
CA ARG A 90 -15.84 -0.47 9.07
C ARG A 90 -15.65 0.45 7.87
N TRP A 91 -14.41 0.77 7.48
CA TRP A 91 -14.17 1.55 6.27
C TRP A 91 -14.65 0.83 5.01
N LEU A 92 -14.44 -0.50 4.93
CA LEU A 92 -14.96 -1.31 3.84
C LEU A 92 -16.50 -1.29 3.82
N LEU A 93 -17.13 -1.35 5.00
CA LEU A 93 -18.59 -1.25 5.10
C LEU A 93 -19.10 0.11 4.62
N TYR A 94 -18.51 1.20 5.06
CA TYR A 94 -18.92 2.55 4.65
C TYR A 94 -18.74 2.76 3.15
N GLU A 95 -17.59 2.37 2.62
CA GLU A 95 -17.32 2.43 1.19
C GLU A 95 -18.37 1.64 0.41
N LYS A 96 -18.60 0.37 0.77
CA LYS A 96 -19.55 -0.49 0.08
C LYS A 96 -20.97 0.09 0.08
N VAL A 97 -21.47 0.54 1.22
CA VAL A 97 -22.82 1.12 1.34
C VAL A 97 -22.97 2.36 0.48
N LEU A 98 -21.97 3.24 0.49
CA LEU A 98 -21.99 4.46 -0.33
C LEU A 98 -21.93 4.14 -1.83
N GLN A 99 -21.07 3.22 -2.24
CA GLN A 99 -20.94 2.81 -3.63
C GLN A 99 -22.21 2.11 -4.14
N ASP A 100 -22.79 1.23 -3.34
CA ASP A 100 -24.04 0.54 -3.68
C ASP A 100 -25.21 1.55 -3.82
N TYR A 101 -25.28 2.58 -2.97
CA TYR A 101 -26.27 3.63 -3.07
C TYR A 101 -26.11 4.46 -4.35
N TRP A 102 -24.90 4.95 -4.60
CA TRP A 102 -24.64 5.81 -5.74
C TRP A 102 -24.74 5.09 -7.08
N SER A 103 -24.33 3.82 -7.14
CA SER A 103 -24.46 3.00 -8.35
C SER A 103 -25.92 2.81 -8.78
N LYS A 104 -26.85 2.79 -7.83
CA LYS A 104 -28.30 2.68 -8.10
C LYS A 104 -28.94 4.03 -8.40
N THR A 105 -28.39 5.11 -7.87
CA THR A 105 -29.02 6.43 -7.92
C THR A 105 -28.50 7.28 -9.07
N LYS A 106 -27.22 7.13 -9.43
CA LYS A 106 -26.55 7.96 -10.43
C LYS A 106 -26.25 7.15 -11.70
N PRO A 107 -26.83 7.52 -12.86
CA PRO A 107 -26.46 6.92 -14.13
C PRO A 107 -24.96 7.12 -14.42
N ASN A 108 -24.30 6.08 -14.93
CA ASN A 108 -22.87 6.09 -15.25
C ASN A 108 -21.96 6.39 -14.06
N TYR A 109 -22.39 5.99 -12.84
CA TYR A 109 -21.55 6.11 -11.66
C TYR A 109 -20.25 5.33 -11.81
N ARG A 110 -19.14 5.97 -11.46
CA ARG A 110 -17.83 5.34 -11.42
C ARG A 110 -17.45 5.12 -9.96
N TYR A 111 -17.11 3.89 -9.64
CA TYR A 111 -16.62 3.54 -8.31
C TYR A 111 -15.32 4.28 -8.01
N ALA A 112 -15.24 4.91 -6.86
CA ALA A 112 -13.99 5.44 -6.34
C ALA A 112 -13.22 4.33 -5.62
N THR A 113 -11.93 4.31 -5.74
CA THR A 113 -11.08 3.49 -4.87
C THR A 113 -10.94 4.17 -3.53
N VAL A 114 -10.94 3.40 -2.44
CA VAL A 114 -10.60 3.90 -1.11
C VAL A 114 -9.27 3.28 -0.69
N LYS A 115 -8.32 4.11 -0.24
CA LYS A 115 -7.03 3.65 0.28
C LYS A 115 -6.86 4.11 1.72
N LEU A 116 -6.67 3.15 2.61
CA LEU A 116 -6.25 3.41 3.98
C LEU A 116 -4.74 3.59 3.99
N PHE A 117 -4.24 4.63 4.63
CA PHE A 117 -2.81 4.88 4.75
C PHE A 117 -2.46 5.37 6.16
N SER A 118 -1.19 5.33 6.50
CA SER A 118 -0.64 5.92 7.73
C SER A 118 0.68 6.60 7.40
N GLY A 119 0.93 7.76 7.99
CA GLY A 119 2.13 8.56 7.74
C GLY A 119 2.06 9.31 6.42
N THR A 120 2.86 8.92 5.45
CA THR A 120 3.00 9.61 4.16
C THR A 120 2.64 8.69 2.99
N ILE A 121 1.91 9.22 2.01
CA ILE A 121 1.52 8.49 0.81
C ILE A 121 1.74 9.33 -0.46
N SER A 122 2.27 8.69 -1.50
CA SER A 122 2.37 9.31 -2.84
C SER A 122 1.10 9.03 -3.63
N THR A 123 0.53 10.08 -4.21
CA THR A 123 -0.71 10.02 -5.02
C THR A 123 -0.50 10.73 -6.36
N ALA A 124 -1.44 10.59 -7.28
CA ALA A 124 -1.41 11.35 -8.53
C ALA A 124 -1.59 12.87 -8.33
N CYS A 125 -2.06 13.30 -7.15
CA CYS A 125 -2.24 14.71 -6.80
C CYS A 125 -1.08 15.28 -5.97
N GLY A 126 -0.04 14.48 -5.70
CA GLY A 126 1.09 14.86 -4.86
C GLY A 126 1.20 13.98 -3.63
N VAL A 127 1.95 14.45 -2.65
CA VAL A 127 2.21 13.73 -1.40
C VAL A 127 1.13 14.07 -0.38
N GLY A 128 0.43 13.05 0.11
CA GLY A 128 -0.48 13.13 1.24
C GLY A 128 0.22 12.79 2.55
N GLN A 129 -0.24 13.39 3.63
CA GLN A 129 0.27 13.16 4.99
C GLN A 129 -0.91 13.01 5.95
N THR A 130 -0.72 12.23 7.03
CA THR A 130 -1.76 12.01 8.05
C THR A 130 -2.31 13.32 8.61
N GLU A 131 -1.48 14.34 8.77
CA GLU A 131 -1.86 15.65 9.29
C GLU A 131 -2.86 16.42 8.40
N MET A 132 -2.95 16.04 7.11
CA MET A 132 -3.92 16.63 6.18
C MET A 132 -5.34 16.07 6.39
N GLY A 133 -5.46 14.94 7.07
CA GLY A 133 -6.71 14.21 7.19
C GLY A 133 -7.16 13.53 5.88
N PRO A 134 -8.38 13.01 5.83
CA PRO A 134 -8.92 12.36 4.64
C PRO A 134 -9.03 13.33 3.45
N PHE A 135 -8.70 12.85 2.25
CA PHE A 135 -8.78 13.65 1.03
C PHE A 135 -9.13 12.81 -0.19
N TYR A 136 -9.63 13.47 -1.22
CA TYR A 136 -9.90 12.87 -2.52
C TYR A 136 -8.91 13.39 -3.57
N CYS A 137 -8.30 12.48 -4.31
CA CYS A 137 -7.46 12.82 -5.45
C CYS A 137 -8.21 12.52 -6.76
N SER A 138 -8.48 13.56 -7.53
CA SER A 138 -9.15 13.43 -8.82
C SER A 138 -8.24 12.83 -9.90
N GLY A 139 -6.92 12.93 -9.73
CA GLY A 139 -5.94 12.38 -10.69
C GLY A 139 -5.93 10.86 -10.76
N ASP A 140 -6.27 10.19 -9.68
CA ASP A 140 -6.38 8.72 -9.62
C ASP A 140 -7.76 8.21 -9.17
N SER A 141 -8.74 9.13 -9.00
CA SER A 141 -10.10 8.83 -8.55
C SER A 141 -10.15 8.05 -7.23
N THR A 142 -9.26 8.40 -6.31
CA THR A 142 -9.08 7.69 -5.04
C THR A 142 -9.37 8.58 -3.84
N VAL A 143 -10.12 8.04 -2.87
CA VAL A 143 -10.29 8.61 -1.54
C VAL A 143 -9.20 8.03 -0.64
N TYR A 144 -8.45 8.89 0.01
CA TYR A 144 -7.40 8.54 0.95
C TYR A 144 -7.87 8.83 2.36
N ILE A 145 -7.73 7.84 3.25
CA ILE A 145 -8.16 7.92 4.64
C ILE A 145 -6.98 7.50 5.50
N ASP A 146 -6.61 8.35 6.45
CA ASP A 146 -5.62 8.02 7.46
C ASP A 146 -6.23 7.07 8.51
N ASP A 147 -5.49 6.00 8.90
CA ASP A 147 -5.98 4.95 9.80
C ASP A 147 -4.92 4.58 10.86
#